data_1b25778a7108bbaedaf8ae62e996eb56
#
_entry.id   1b25778a7108bbaedaf8ae62e996eb56
#
_cell.length_a   1.000
_cell.length_b   1.000
_cell.length_c   1.000
_cell.angle_alpha   90.00
_cell.angle_beta   90.00
_cell.angle_gamma   90.00
#
_symmetry.space_group_name_H-M   'P 1'
#
loop_
_entity.id
_entity.type
_entity.pdbx_description
1 polymer ?
#
loop_
_entity_poly.entity_id
_entity_poly.type
_entity_poly.pdbx_seq_one_letter_code
_entity_poly.pdbx_strand_id
1 'polypeptide(L)'
;MTIAASGFYGPQGRVLRMPLAMPDMLDTFESFRFGDEKVTNFEMEGSAIAGIAAHLGHNAGTVCCIIAHRHHKDSNPDYKQQVRKLIELCLDRLAE
;
A
#
# COMPACT_ATOMS: atom_id res chain seq x y z
N MET A 1 -7.84 -2.19 -4.01
CA MET A 1 -7.22 -3.11 -3.00
C MET A 1 -5.79 -2.70 -2.73
N THR A 2 -5.33 -2.81 -1.49
CA THR A 2 -3.94 -2.56 -1.06
C THR A 2 -3.24 -3.89 -0.80
N ILE A 3 -1.98 -4.00 -1.19
CA ILE A 3 -1.13 -5.16 -0.88
C ILE A 3 -0.26 -4.82 0.34
N ALA A 4 -0.47 -5.53 1.45
CA ALA A 4 0.39 -5.47 2.60
C ALA A 4 1.61 -6.37 2.37
N ALA A 5 2.72 -5.78 1.95
CA ALA A 5 3.92 -6.50 1.59
C ALA A 5 4.80 -6.77 2.82
N SER A 6 5.38 -7.96 2.91
CA SER A 6 6.26 -8.34 4.01
C SER A 6 7.67 -7.73 3.94
N GLY A 7 7.96 -6.90 2.94
CA GLY A 7 9.24 -6.25 2.77
C GLY A 7 9.25 -5.20 1.67
N PHE A 8 10.24 -4.31 1.72
CA PHE A 8 10.33 -3.15 0.82
C PHE A 8 10.88 -3.51 -0.58
N TYR A 9 11.77 -4.48 -0.67
CA TYR A 9 12.47 -4.79 -1.92
C TYR A 9 11.74 -5.86 -2.76
N GLY A 10 12.12 -7.10 -2.65
CA GLY A 10 11.56 -8.21 -3.42
C GLY A 10 10.04 -8.33 -3.33
N PRO A 11 9.43 -8.29 -2.12
CA PRO A 11 7.97 -8.36 -1.96
C PRO A 11 7.18 -7.23 -2.63
N GLN A 12 7.85 -6.13 -2.98
CA GLN A 12 7.28 -5.02 -3.74
C GLN A 12 7.83 -4.91 -5.17
N GLY A 13 8.39 -5.97 -5.72
CA GLY A 13 8.83 -6.03 -7.11
C GLY A 13 10.12 -5.27 -7.43
N ARG A 14 10.94 -4.93 -6.42
CA ARG A 14 12.24 -4.29 -6.66
C ARG A 14 13.31 -5.33 -6.92
N VAL A 15 13.88 -5.28 -8.10
CA VAL A 15 15.03 -6.11 -8.47
C VAL A 15 16.30 -5.42 -8.00
N LEU A 16 17.14 -6.13 -7.25
CA LEU A 16 18.45 -5.69 -6.81
C LEU A 16 19.53 -6.62 -7.40
N ARG A 17 20.26 -7.34 -6.51
CA ARG A 17 21.31 -8.28 -6.94
C ARG A 17 20.76 -9.64 -7.34
N MET A 18 19.61 -10.01 -6.78
CA MET A 18 18.95 -11.28 -7.05
C MET A 18 17.68 -11.04 -7.88
N PRO A 19 17.34 -11.98 -8.77
CA PRO A 19 16.07 -11.91 -9.49
C PRO A 19 14.91 -12.09 -8.50
N LEU A 20 13.73 -11.62 -8.92
CA LEU A 20 12.50 -11.88 -8.18
C LEU A 20 12.09 -13.35 -8.35
N ALA A 21 11.48 -13.93 -7.32
CA ALA A 21 10.85 -15.25 -7.41
C ALA A 21 9.69 -15.27 -8.44
N MET A 22 9.02 -14.11 -8.62
CA MET A 22 8.01 -13.87 -9.64
C MET A 22 8.45 -12.67 -10.48
N PRO A 23 9.12 -12.85 -11.62
CA PRO A 23 9.65 -11.76 -12.44
C PRO A 23 8.57 -10.81 -12.98
N ASP A 24 7.37 -11.34 -13.24
CA ASP A 24 6.19 -10.65 -13.77
C ASP A 24 5.20 -10.18 -12.67
N MET A 25 5.64 -10.14 -11.43
CA MET A 25 4.79 -9.86 -10.27
C MET A 25 4.03 -8.53 -10.41
N LEU A 26 4.69 -7.46 -10.86
CA LEU A 26 4.05 -6.15 -10.99
C LEU A 26 2.96 -6.15 -12.07
N ASP A 27 3.21 -6.78 -13.21
CA ASP A 27 2.24 -6.92 -14.30
C ASP A 27 1.05 -7.78 -13.87
N THR A 28 1.32 -8.84 -13.11
CA THR A 28 0.29 -9.70 -12.52
C THR A 28 -0.61 -8.90 -11.57
N PHE A 29 -0.04 -8.08 -10.70
CA PHE A 29 -0.83 -7.25 -9.78
C PHE A 29 -1.58 -6.11 -10.50
N GLU A 30 -1.00 -5.52 -11.53
CA GLU A 30 -1.68 -4.49 -12.33
C GLU A 30 -2.90 -5.05 -13.05
N SER A 31 -2.81 -6.28 -13.56
CA SER A 31 -3.91 -6.96 -14.24
C SER A 31 -4.93 -7.61 -13.30
N PHE A 32 -4.57 -7.85 -12.05
CA PHE A 32 -5.43 -8.53 -11.07
C PHE A 32 -6.71 -7.74 -10.79
N ARG A 33 -7.84 -8.48 -10.74
CA ARG A 33 -9.16 -7.93 -10.39
C ARG A 33 -9.86 -8.87 -9.40
N PHE A 34 -10.58 -8.26 -8.48
CA PHE A 34 -11.53 -8.95 -7.62
C PHE A 34 -12.86 -8.18 -7.66
N GLY A 35 -13.83 -8.70 -8.42
CA GLY A 35 -15.00 -7.91 -8.79
C GLY A 35 -14.58 -6.66 -9.56
N ASP A 36 -15.06 -5.50 -9.14
CA ASP A 36 -14.74 -4.20 -9.74
C ASP A 36 -13.45 -3.57 -9.16
N GLU A 37 -12.85 -4.23 -8.18
CA GLU A 37 -11.66 -3.69 -7.52
C GLU A 37 -10.37 -4.11 -8.22
N LYS A 38 -9.38 -3.21 -8.18
CA LYS A 38 -8.02 -3.44 -8.67
C LYS A 38 -6.98 -3.18 -7.57
N VAL A 39 -5.80 -3.71 -7.72
CA VAL A 39 -4.65 -3.35 -6.88
C VAL A 39 -4.27 -1.90 -7.14
N THR A 40 -4.14 -1.11 -6.10
CA THR A 40 -3.84 0.34 -6.18
C THR A 40 -2.48 0.70 -5.62
N ASN A 41 -2.03 0.00 -4.59
CA ASN A 41 -0.78 0.34 -3.89
C ASN A 41 -0.22 -0.80 -3.05
N PHE A 42 1.02 -0.63 -2.63
CA PHE A 42 1.68 -1.40 -1.60
C PHE A 42 1.83 -0.58 -0.32
N GLU A 43 1.73 -1.25 0.81
CA GLU A 43 2.10 -0.77 2.14
C GLU A 43 2.70 -1.93 2.94
N MET A 44 3.10 -1.75 4.18
CA MET A 44 3.85 -2.78 4.91
C MET A 44 3.33 -3.05 6.33
N GLU A 45 2.32 -2.33 6.79
CA GLU A 45 1.85 -2.37 8.18
C GLU A 45 0.40 -2.86 8.33
N GLY A 46 -0.41 -2.70 7.30
CA GLY A 46 -1.86 -2.91 7.35
C GLY A 46 -2.28 -4.31 7.78
N SER A 47 -1.59 -5.36 7.31
CA SER A 47 -1.91 -6.74 7.68
C SER A 47 -1.65 -7.02 9.17
N ALA A 48 -0.56 -6.51 9.71
CA ALA A 48 -0.23 -6.66 11.13
C ALA A 48 -1.21 -5.89 12.01
N ILE A 49 -1.52 -4.65 11.64
CA ILE A 49 -2.49 -3.82 12.37
C ILE A 49 -3.87 -4.48 12.36
N ALA A 50 -4.34 -4.93 11.20
CA ALA A 50 -5.63 -5.60 11.07
C ALA A 50 -5.70 -6.90 11.88
N GLY A 51 -4.66 -7.73 11.81
CA GLY A 51 -4.60 -8.99 12.55
C GLY A 51 -4.59 -8.80 14.07
N ILE A 52 -3.78 -7.86 14.58
CA ILE A 52 -3.72 -7.57 16.01
C ILE A 52 -5.02 -6.94 16.49
N ALA A 53 -5.57 -5.98 15.75
CA ALA A 53 -6.84 -5.35 16.10
C ALA A 53 -7.97 -6.39 16.18
N ALA A 54 -8.08 -7.27 15.19
CA ALA A 54 -9.08 -8.33 15.20
C ALA A 54 -8.93 -9.28 16.42
N HIS A 55 -7.69 -9.64 16.78
CA HIS A 55 -7.42 -10.46 17.97
C HIS A 55 -7.84 -9.78 19.27
N LEU A 56 -7.73 -8.46 19.33
CA LEU A 56 -8.13 -7.66 20.50
C LEU A 56 -9.60 -7.22 20.47
N GLY A 57 -10.37 -7.62 19.47
CA GLY A 57 -11.79 -7.23 19.33
C GLY A 57 -12.01 -5.81 18.83
N HIS A 58 -11.04 -5.23 18.13
CA HIS A 58 -11.12 -3.89 17.54
C HIS A 58 -11.24 -3.94 16.01
N ASN A 59 -11.80 -2.89 15.45
CA ASN A 59 -11.76 -2.63 14.01
C ASN A 59 -10.51 -1.83 13.65
N ALA A 60 -9.96 -2.09 12.46
CA ALA A 60 -8.83 -1.34 11.93
C ALA A 60 -9.00 -1.10 10.44
N GLY A 61 -8.46 -0.01 9.98
CA GLY A 61 -8.38 0.34 8.56
C GLY A 61 -7.09 1.08 8.27
N THR A 62 -6.65 1.01 7.02
CA THR A 62 -5.45 1.71 6.55
C THR A 62 -5.82 2.63 5.41
N VAL A 63 -5.38 3.88 5.49
CA VAL A 63 -5.50 4.86 4.42
C VAL A 63 -4.09 5.23 3.95
N CYS A 64 -3.86 5.16 2.65
CA CYS A 64 -2.52 5.32 2.08
C CYS A 64 -2.41 6.57 1.23
N CYS A 65 -1.28 7.28 1.36
CA CYS A 65 -0.86 8.31 0.43
C CYS A 65 0.09 7.69 -0.60
N ILE A 66 -0.23 7.81 -1.89
CA ILE A 66 0.64 7.32 -2.96
C ILE A 66 1.83 8.27 -3.12
N ILE A 67 3.04 7.75 -2.87
CA ILE A 67 4.27 8.53 -2.88
C ILE A 67 5.10 8.27 -4.14
N ALA A 68 5.06 7.04 -4.66
CA ALA A 68 5.84 6.64 -5.82
C ALA A 68 5.08 5.65 -6.70
N HIS A 69 5.31 5.74 -8.01
CA HIS A 69 4.75 4.83 -9.00
C HIS A 69 5.81 3.86 -9.51
N ARG A 70 5.53 2.55 -9.46
CA ARG A 70 6.53 1.51 -9.79
C ARG A 70 6.89 1.47 -11.28
N HIS A 71 5.89 1.45 -12.15
CA HIS A 71 6.11 1.35 -13.60
C HIS A 71 6.71 2.63 -14.19
N HIS A 72 6.24 3.79 -13.76
CA HIS A 72 6.67 5.07 -14.31
C HIS A 72 7.93 5.63 -13.64
N LYS A 73 8.44 4.96 -12.59
CA LYS A 73 9.59 5.42 -11.80
C LYS A 73 9.48 6.88 -11.36
N ASP A 74 8.23 7.31 -11.14
CA ASP A 74 7.89 8.64 -10.69
C ASP A 74 7.70 8.64 -9.17
N SER A 75 8.07 9.75 -8.54
CA SER A 75 7.93 9.91 -7.10
C SER A 75 7.61 11.35 -6.74
N ASN A 76 6.82 11.54 -5.69
CA ASN A 76 6.53 12.85 -5.14
C ASN A 76 7.54 13.19 -4.03
N PRO A 77 8.49 14.10 -4.26
CA PRO A 77 9.48 14.47 -3.25
C PRO A 77 8.85 15.25 -2.07
N ASP A 78 7.71 15.91 -2.29
CA ASP A 78 6.99 16.68 -1.27
C ASP A 78 5.80 15.90 -0.66
N TYR A 79 5.97 14.60 -0.47
CA TYR A 79 4.92 13.73 0.07
C TYR A 79 4.45 14.13 1.48
N LYS A 80 5.29 14.82 2.26
CA LYS A 80 4.95 15.22 3.64
C LYS A 80 3.74 16.14 3.70
N GLN A 81 3.61 17.05 2.75
CA GLN A 81 2.44 17.93 2.66
C GLN A 81 1.17 17.13 2.33
N GLN A 82 1.27 16.16 1.43
CA GLN A 82 0.14 15.31 1.07
C GLN A 82 -0.29 14.42 2.24
N VAL A 83 0.67 13.88 3.00
CA VAL A 83 0.37 13.10 4.21
C VAL A 83 -0.36 13.96 5.26
N ARG A 84 0.05 15.21 5.47
CA ARG A 84 -0.66 16.13 6.39
C ARG A 84 -2.11 16.35 5.97
N LYS A 85 -2.35 16.63 4.69
CA LYS A 85 -3.72 16.78 4.15
C LYS A 85 -4.54 15.51 4.33
N LEU A 86 -3.93 14.34 4.14
CA LEU A 86 -4.59 13.05 4.36
C LEU A 86 -5.00 12.86 5.82
N ILE A 87 -4.11 13.22 6.77
CA ILE A 87 -4.39 13.17 8.20
C ILE A 87 -5.58 14.06 8.55
N GLU A 88 -5.57 15.33 8.10
CA GLU A 88 -6.66 16.28 8.31
C GLU A 88 -7.98 15.72 7.77
N LEU A 89 -7.99 15.22 6.54
CA LEU A 89 -9.18 14.61 5.94
C LEU A 89 -9.71 13.41 6.74
N CYS A 90 -8.82 12.55 7.25
CA CYS A 90 -9.21 11.40 8.07
C CYS A 90 -9.80 11.83 9.41
N LEU A 91 -9.19 12.83 10.05
CA LEU A 91 -9.69 13.36 11.32
C LEU A 91 -11.05 14.02 11.17
N ASP A 92 -11.26 14.80 10.11
CA ASP A 92 -12.55 15.42 9.81
C ASP A 92 -13.64 14.38 9.62
N ARG A 93 -13.35 13.30 8.89
CA ARG A 93 -14.30 12.20 8.67
C ARG A 93 -14.61 11.39 9.93
N LEU A 94 -13.65 11.24 10.83
CA LEU A 94 -13.87 10.54 12.11
C LEU A 94 -14.63 11.41 13.13
N ALA A 95 -14.63 12.74 12.96
CA ALA A 95 -15.34 13.67 13.82
C ALA A 95 -16.82 13.89 13.40
N GLU A 96 -17.22 13.46 12.21
CA GLU A 96 -18.61 13.46 11.74
C GLU A 96 -19.44 12.39 12.43
#